data_5579a86da4cdd2660581a9a7c4855d1b
#
_entry.id   5579a86da4cdd2660581a9a7c4855d1b
#
_cell.length_a   1.000
_cell.length_b   1.000
_cell.length_c   1.000
_cell.angle_alpha   90.00
_cell.angle_beta   90.00
_cell.angle_gamma   90.00
#
_symmetry.space_group_name_H-M   'P 1'
#
loop_
_entity.id
_entity.type
_entity.pdbx_description
1 polymer ?
#
loop_
_entity_poly.entity_id
_entity_poly.type
_entity_poly.pdbx_seq_one_letter_code
_entity_poly.pdbx_strand_id
1 'polypeptide(L)'
;MLMKTTVTPSPSLAGTSGITLWPADDKGERSALALPYTIGLVQNGPNSENGKKLINFLLDKPAQSSVSARSWGLPVRSDVAPDDANFKAAKAALDGVKSWEPNWDDVAVSLSADIARWHQVTDSE
;
A
#
# COMPACT_ATOMS: atom_id res chain seq x y z
N MET A 1 -14.50 17.58 15.82
CA MET A 1 -13.62 17.21 16.95
C MET A 1 -12.31 16.75 16.35
N LEU A 2 -11.31 17.63 16.28
CA LEU A 2 -10.00 17.31 15.70
C LEU A 2 -9.25 16.41 16.67
N MET A 3 -9.01 15.17 16.29
CA MET A 3 -8.09 14.30 17.05
C MET A 3 -6.67 14.84 16.88
N LYS A 4 -6.10 15.33 17.97
CA LYS A 4 -4.68 15.63 18.05
C LYS A 4 -3.91 14.31 18.12
N THR A 5 -3.44 13.84 16.98
CA THR A 5 -2.63 12.62 16.91
C THR A 5 -1.19 12.98 17.29
N THR A 6 -0.74 12.53 18.44
CA THR A 6 0.67 12.69 18.83
C THR A 6 1.48 11.65 18.08
N VAL A 7 2.29 12.11 17.14
CA VAL A 7 3.17 11.28 16.33
C VAL A 7 4.45 11.01 17.10
N THR A 8 4.66 9.79 17.53
CA THR A 8 5.96 9.33 18.04
C THR A 8 6.73 8.65 16.91
N PRO A 9 7.87 9.18 16.47
CA PRO A 9 8.69 8.54 15.46
C PRO A 9 9.25 7.22 15.98
N SER A 10 9.14 6.16 15.19
CA SER A 10 9.81 4.90 15.50
C SER A 10 11.33 5.07 15.35
N PRO A 11 12.13 4.66 16.35
CA PRO A 11 13.60 4.85 16.31
C PRO A 11 14.31 4.11 15.16
N SER A 12 13.66 3.14 14.54
CA SER A 12 14.22 2.34 13.45
C SER A 12 14.15 2.98 12.06
N LEU A 13 13.52 4.16 11.94
CA LEU A 13 13.38 4.92 10.69
C LEU A 13 14.24 6.20 10.67
N ALA A 14 15.32 6.25 11.44
CA ALA A 14 16.28 7.34 11.41
C ALA A 14 16.90 7.47 10.02
N GLY A 15 16.36 8.35 9.20
CA GLY A 15 16.84 8.65 7.85
C GLY A 15 15.78 8.60 6.75
N THR A 16 14.61 8.08 7.01
CA THR A 16 13.47 8.12 6.07
C THR A 16 12.28 8.80 6.72
N SER A 17 11.85 9.92 6.18
CA SER A 17 10.67 10.66 6.61
C SER A 17 9.39 9.92 6.21
N GLY A 18 9.12 8.81 6.84
CA GLY A 18 7.89 8.05 6.66
C GLY A 18 7.25 7.77 8.01
N ILE A 19 6.19 8.49 8.31
CA ILE A 19 5.36 8.21 9.49
C ILE A 19 4.19 7.37 9.01
N THR A 20 4.15 6.13 9.42
CA THR A 20 3.00 5.27 9.20
C THR A 20 2.10 5.33 10.43
N LEU A 21 0.95 5.95 10.30
CA LEU A 21 -0.06 5.99 11.34
C LEU A 21 -1.24 5.13 10.92
N TRP A 22 -1.55 4.15 11.74
CA TRP A 22 -2.77 3.40 11.66
C TRP A 22 -3.68 3.81 12.83
N PRO A 23 -4.51 4.87 12.67
CA PRO A 23 -5.39 5.30 13.75
C PRO A 23 -6.38 4.19 14.09
N ALA A 24 -6.64 4.03 15.37
CA ALA A 24 -7.70 3.15 15.82
C ALA A 24 -9.05 3.88 15.71
N ASP A 25 -10.09 3.15 15.34
CA ASP A 25 -11.46 3.61 15.43
C ASP A 25 -11.95 3.65 16.89
N ASP A 26 -13.22 3.97 17.11
CA ASP A 26 -13.86 4.03 18.43
C ASP A 26 -13.95 2.66 19.14
N LYS A 27 -13.74 1.57 18.40
CA LYS A 27 -13.68 0.20 18.92
C LYS A 27 -12.26 -0.28 19.16
N GLY A 28 -11.26 0.55 18.88
CA GLY A 28 -9.85 0.20 18.98
C GLY A 28 -9.32 -0.61 17.78
N GLU A 29 -10.09 -0.76 16.71
CA GLU A 29 -9.64 -1.45 15.49
C GLU A 29 -8.77 -0.52 14.65
N ARG A 30 -7.64 -1.03 14.17
CA ARG A 30 -6.74 -0.32 13.25
C ARG A 30 -6.89 -0.87 11.85
N SER A 31 -6.96 0.01 10.87
CA SER A 31 -7.01 -0.36 9.46
C SER A 31 -6.03 0.44 8.62
N ALA A 32 -5.52 -0.20 7.59
CA ALA A 32 -4.62 0.38 6.61
C ALA A 32 -5.22 0.28 5.22
N LEU A 33 -5.09 1.35 4.44
CA LEU A 33 -5.46 1.33 3.03
C LEU A 33 -4.54 0.39 2.27
N ALA A 34 -5.11 -0.61 1.60
CA ALA A 34 -4.39 -1.47 0.68
C ALA A 34 -4.48 -0.91 -0.73
N LEU A 35 -3.34 -0.57 -1.31
CA LEU A 35 -3.22 -0.14 -2.70
C LEU A 35 -2.44 -1.21 -3.47
N PRO A 36 -3.10 -2.12 -4.18
CA PRO A 36 -2.42 -3.14 -4.95
C PRO A 36 -1.79 -2.54 -6.21
N TYR A 37 -0.51 -2.83 -6.44
CA TYR A 37 0.08 -2.63 -7.75
C TYR A 37 -0.38 -3.75 -8.68
N THR A 38 -0.96 -3.37 -9.81
CA THR A 38 -1.51 -4.31 -10.77
C THR A 38 -0.70 -4.33 -12.06
N ILE A 39 -0.62 -5.49 -12.67
CA ILE A 39 -0.08 -5.66 -14.02
C ILE A 39 -1.09 -6.44 -14.84
N GLY A 40 -1.36 -5.96 -16.06
CA GLY A 40 -2.31 -6.58 -16.96
C GLY A 40 -1.74 -6.78 -18.36
N LEU A 41 -2.24 -7.78 -19.08
CA LEU A 41 -1.94 -7.97 -20.48
C LEU A 41 -2.92 -7.16 -21.34
N VAL A 42 -2.38 -6.32 -22.21
CA VAL A 42 -3.21 -5.54 -23.15
C VAL A 42 -3.82 -6.51 -24.17
N GLN A 43 -5.13 -6.46 -24.30
CA GLN A 43 -5.85 -7.27 -25.29
C GLN A 43 -5.40 -6.88 -26.71
N ASN A 44 -5.12 -7.90 -27.54
CA ASN A 44 -4.62 -7.71 -28.91
C ASN A 44 -3.29 -6.94 -29.01
N GLY A 45 -2.51 -6.87 -27.95
CA GLY A 45 -1.17 -6.30 -27.97
C GLY A 45 -0.22 -7.11 -28.90
N PRO A 46 0.74 -6.45 -29.56
CA PRO A 46 1.59 -7.08 -30.59
C PRO A 46 2.53 -8.16 -30.02
N ASN A 47 2.79 -8.15 -28.71
CA ASN A 47 3.74 -9.04 -28.05
C ASN A 47 3.10 -9.80 -26.87
N SER A 48 1.88 -10.28 -27.02
CA SER A 48 1.11 -10.90 -25.92
C SER A 48 1.84 -12.09 -25.26
N GLU A 49 2.56 -12.90 -26.02
CA GLU A 49 3.32 -14.03 -25.47
C GLU A 49 4.50 -13.57 -24.60
N ASN A 50 5.21 -12.52 -24.98
CA ASN A 50 6.26 -11.95 -24.15
C ASN A 50 5.67 -11.24 -22.93
N GLY A 51 4.51 -10.60 -23.06
CA GLY A 51 3.77 -10.02 -21.94
C GLY A 51 3.41 -11.07 -20.88
N LYS A 52 2.90 -12.24 -21.30
CA LYS A 52 2.63 -13.36 -20.39
C LYS A 52 3.89 -13.86 -19.68
N LYS A 53 5.01 -13.99 -20.42
CA LYS A 53 6.30 -14.37 -19.84
C LYS A 53 6.77 -13.37 -18.80
N LEU A 54 6.62 -12.07 -19.06
CA LEU A 54 6.98 -11.03 -18.11
C LEU A 54 6.11 -11.09 -16.84
N ILE A 55 4.79 -11.25 -16.98
CA ILE A 55 3.89 -11.40 -15.83
C ILE A 55 4.29 -12.62 -14.99
N ASN A 56 4.52 -13.77 -15.64
CA ASN A 56 4.95 -14.98 -14.95
C ASN A 56 6.29 -14.79 -14.22
N PHE A 57 7.26 -14.11 -14.85
CA PHE A 57 8.54 -13.79 -14.24
C PHE A 57 8.38 -12.89 -13.00
N LEU A 58 7.54 -11.85 -13.08
CA LEU A 58 7.31 -10.93 -11.96
C LEU A 58 6.58 -11.61 -10.79
N LEU A 59 5.79 -12.64 -11.07
CA LEU A 59 5.04 -13.40 -10.07
C LEU A 59 5.77 -14.65 -9.57
N ASP A 60 6.94 -14.96 -10.07
CA ASP A 60 7.71 -16.11 -9.59
C ASP A 60 8.35 -15.85 -8.21
N LYS A 61 8.80 -16.92 -7.55
CA LYS A 61 9.38 -16.82 -6.21
C LYS A 61 10.63 -15.94 -6.15
N PRO A 62 11.62 -16.05 -7.05
CA PRO A 62 12.79 -15.21 -7.03
C PRO A 62 12.47 -13.72 -7.14
N ALA A 63 11.59 -13.32 -8.07
CA ALA A 63 11.19 -11.94 -8.23
C ALA A 63 10.44 -11.44 -6.98
N GLN A 64 9.46 -12.18 -6.52
CA GLN A 64 8.67 -11.84 -5.35
C GLN A 64 9.50 -11.78 -4.05
N SER A 65 10.53 -12.60 -3.91
CA SER A 65 11.45 -12.55 -2.77
C SER A 65 12.31 -11.28 -2.72
N SER A 66 12.40 -10.53 -3.81
CA SER A 66 13.18 -9.30 -3.89
C SER A 66 12.34 -8.02 -3.79
N VAL A 67 11.01 -8.12 -3.78
CA VAL A 67 10.09 -6.96 -3.84
C VAL A 67 10.30 -6.02 -2.67
N SER A 68 10.35 -6.54 -1.45
CA SER A 68 10.49 -5.71 -0.25
C SER A 68 11.82 -4.97 -0.19
N ALA A 69 12.92 -5.65 -0.51
CA ALA A 69 14.24 -5.04 -0.49
C ALA A 69 14.44 -3.98 -1.59
N ARG A 70 13.75 -4.11 -2.73
CA ARG A 70 13.94 -3.25 -3.90
C ARG A 70 12.92 -2.14 -4.05
N SER A 71 11.68 -2.36 -3.62
CA SER A 71 10.56 -1.45 -3.85
C SER A 71 9.72 -1.13 -2.61
N TRP A 72 10.12 -1.61 -1.42
CA TRP A 72 9.34 -1.48 -0.19
C TRP A 72 7.92 -2.09 -0.27
N GLY A 73 7.66 -2.83 -1.33
CA GLY A 73 6.39 -3.54 -1.50
C GLY A 73 6.32 -4.83 -0.71
N LEU A 74 5.13 -5.36 -0.56
CA LEU A 74 4.92 -6.70 -0.03
C LEU A 74 4.74 -7.71 -1.16
N PRO A 75 5.30 -8.91 -1.06
CA PRO A 75 5.06 -9.95 -2.04
C PRO A 75 3.58 -10.37 -2.04
N VAL A 76 3.01 -10.59 -3.22
CA VAL A 76 1.63 -11.08 -3.37
C VAL A 76 1.50 -12.59 -3.18
N ARG A 77 2.62 -13.30 -3.16
CA ARG A 77 2.64 -14.75 -2.96
C ARG A 77 2.65 -15.10 -1.49
N SER A 78 1.71 -15.92 -1.05
CA SER A 78 1.63 -16.39 0.34
C SER A 78 2.75 -17.37 0.74
N ASP A 79 3.42 -17.98 -0.26
CA ASP A 79 4.53 -18.91 -0.06
C ASP A 79 5.92 -18.24 -0.12
N VAL A 80 5.95 -16.90 -0.09
CA VAL A 80 7.16 -16.08 -0.08
C VAL A 80 7.18 -15.20 1.18
N ALA A 81 8.21 -15.37 1.98
CA ALA A 81 8.47 -14.56 3.16
C ALA A 81 9.94 -14.12 3.13
N PRO A 82 10.24 -12.95 2.54
CA PRO A 82 11.60 -12.43 2.48
C PRO A 82 12.20 -12.24 3.87
N ASP A 83 13.50 -12.46 4.02
CA ASP A 83 14.22 -12.26 5.29
C ASP A 83 14.95 -10.91 5.34
N ASP A 84 14.47 -9.91 4.64
CA ASP A 84 15.05 -8.57 4.64
C ASP A 84 14.41 -7.65 5.70
N ALA A 85 15.13 -6.58 6.04
CA ALA A 85 14.72 -5.63 7.07
C ALA A 85 13.41 -4.91 6.70
N ASN A 86 13.21 -4.58 5.41
CA ASN A 86 12.02 -3.87 4.96
C ASN A 86 10.76 -4.71 5.12
N PHE A 87 10.84 -6.00 4.75
CA PHE A 87 9.73 -6.94 4.95
C PHE A 87 9.38 -7.10 6.42
N LYS A 88 10.39 -7.28 7.27
CA LYS A 88 10.20 -7.41 8.72
C LYS A 88 9.56 -6.15 9.32
N ALA A 89 10.04 -4.97 8.93
CA ALA A 89 9.49 -3.70 9.38
C ALA A 89 8.04 -3.49 8.93
N ALA A 90 7.74 -3.76 7.65
CA ALA A 90 6.40 -3.66 7.12
C ALA A 90 5.44 -4.64 7.80
N LYS A 91 5.86 -5.89 8.00
CA LYS A 91 5.06 -6.89 8.70
C LYS A 91 4.78 -6.49 10.15
N ALA A 92 5.78 -5.98 10.86
CA ALA A 92 5.60 -5.50 12.23
C ALA A 92 4.65 -4.28 12.31
N ALA A 93 4.74 -3.35 11.33
CA ALA A 93 3.86 -2.19 11.26
C ALA A 93 2.40 -2.56 10.96
N LEU A 94 2.17 -3.68 10.27
CA LEU A 94 0.85 -4.17 9.91
C LEU A 94 0.31 -5.22 10.90
N ASP A 95 1.04 -5.52 11.96
CA ASP A 95 0.57 -6.48 12.97
C ASP A 95 -0.68 -5.93 13.69
N GLY A 96 -1.73 -6.74 13.71
CA GLY A 96 -3.03 -6.36 14.24
C GLY A 96 -3.76 -5.24 13.47
N VAL A 97 -3.32 -4.95 12.24
CA VAL A 97 -3.94 -3.95 11.35
C VAL A 97 -4.76 -4.67 10.28
N LYS A 98 -6.04 -4.29 10.14
CA LYS A 98 -6.89 -4.81 9.07
C LYS A 98 -6.56 -4.13 7.75
N SER A 99 -6.45 -4.90 6.69
CA SER A 99 -6.42 -4.35 5.34
C SER A 99 -7.80 -3.80 4.98
N TRP A 100 -7.85 -2.58 4.49
CA TRP A 100 -9.05 -1.95 3.99
C TRP A 100 -8.85 -1.60 2.51
N GLU A 101 -9.82 -1.98 1.71
CA GLU A 101 -9.88 -1.65 0.29
C GLU A 101 -11.14 -0.83 0.03
N PRO A 102 -11.03 0.36 -0.59
CA PRO A 102 -12.18 1.18 -0.96
C PRO A 102 -13.04 0.48 -2.01
N ASN A 103 -14.32 0.81 -2.04
CA ASN A 103 -15.13 0.56 -3.22
C ASN A 103 -14.68 1.54 -4.32
N TRP A 104 -13.91 1.06 -5.27
CA TRP A 104 -13.32 1.89 -6.33
C TRP A 104 -14.35 2.51 -7.26
N ASP A 105 -15.53 1.88 -7.43
CA ASP A 105 -16.64 2.45 -8.22
C ASP A 105 -17.21 3.68 -7.51
N ASP A 106 -17.40 3.62 -6.19
CA ASP A 106 -17.85 4.77 -5.40
C ASP A 106 -16.83 5.90 -5.44
N VAL A 107 -15.54 5.56 -5.29
CA VAL A 107 -14.44 6.53 -5.38
C VAL A 107 -14.42 7.21 -6.75
N ALA A 108 -14.61 6.46 -7.84
CA ALA A 108 -14.62 7.04 -9.18
C ALA A 108 -15.78 8.02 -9.39
N VAL A 109 -16.93 7.75 -8.79
CA VAL A 109 -18.12 8.62 -8.86
C VAL A 109 -17.94 9.88 -8.01
N SER A 110 -17.38 9.76 -6.81
CA SER A 110 -17.26 10.87 -5.85
C SER A 110 -16.00 11.72 -6.04
N LEU A 111 -15.00 11.25 -6.78
CA LEU A 111 -13.63 11.80 -6.83
C LEU A 111 -13.58 13.33 -7.02
N SER A 112 -14.36 13.87 -7.94
CA SER A 112 -14.34 15.32 -8.21
C SER A 112 -14.89 16.13 -7.03
N ALA A 113 -15.92 15.63 -6.36
CA ALA A 113 -16.50 16.27 -5.19
C ALA A 113 -15.56 16.17 -3.98
N ASP A 114 -14.89 15.04 -3.83
CA ASP A 114 -13.95 14.80 -2.74
C ASP A 114 -12.70 15.68 -2.88
N ILE A 115 -12.18 15.85 -4.09
CA ILE A 115 -11.08 16.78 -4.38
C ILE A 115 -11.50 18.23 -4.06
N ALA A 116 -12.69 18.64 -4.50
CA ALA A 116 -13.19 19.99 -4.20
C ALA A 116 -13.33 20.21 -2.68
N ARG A 117 -13.81 19.22 -1.96
CA ARG A 117 -13.93 19.28 -0.49
C ARG A 117 -12.55 19.32 0.19
N TRP A 118 -11.59 18.55 -0.32
CA TRP A 118 -10.20 18.60 0.15
C TRP A 118 -9.64 20.02 0.06
N HIS A 119 -9.75 20.66 -1.09
CA HIS A 119 -9.31 22.05 -1.28
C HIS A 119 -9.99 23.03 -0.32
N GLN A 120 -11.30 22.89 -0.11
CA GLN A 120 -12.02 23.72 0.86
C GLN A 120 -11.47 23.62 2.29
N VAL A 121 -10.97 22.44 2.67
CA VAL A 121 -10.44 22.20 4.03
C VAL A 121 -8.98 22.61 4.14
N THR A 122 -8.19 22.41 3.08
CA THR A 122 -6.73 22.65 3.11
C THR A 122 -6.34 24.06 2.70
N ASP A 123 -7.12 24.73 1.83
CA ASP A 123 -6.82 26.08 1.34
C ASP A 123 -7.49 27.17 2.19
N SER A 124 -8.14 26.79 3.28
CA SER A 124 -8.83 27.71 4.20
C SER A 124 -7.94 28.23 5.35
N GLU A 125 -6.64 27.98 5.30
CA GLU A 125 -5.63 28.58 6.18
C GLU A 125 -4.91 29.73 5.39
#